data_7508068f06f70f0db9573443ab540ba7
#
_entry.id   7508068f06f70f0db9573443ab540ba7
#
_cell.length_a   1.000
_cell.length_b   1.000
_cell.length_c   1.000
_cell.angle_alpha   90.00
_cell.angle_beta   90.00
_cell.angle_gamma   90.00
#
_symmetry.space_group_name_H-M   'P 1'
#
loop_
_entity.id
_entity.type
_entity.pdbx_description
1 polymer ?
#
loop_
_entity_poly.entity_id
_entity_poly.type
_entity_poly.pdbx_seq_one_letter_code
_entity_poly.pdbx_strand_id
1 'polypeptide(L)'
;IYEILGPYYPSNGRPSIDPISMFKMLLVGYLYGIKSERRLVQEIQLNIAYRWFCGFELADKIPDHSTFSKTRLRKWNESQLFQQVFLEIVRRCVKSGLVDGKELAADGTYLPANVSRDSWIETEVEAELSMQSYLDRLDEELSKQPGFKKPPIKTIKKRRTTSKTDPDSGCINHGKKSGIGYLMETTVDCKCGIITGVDVYPANEKESLLVLRHLERQIQNGVPMQNIALDRGYDTGAVHRGLELLGITGYIPAIQFSNSPEKYGFVYLPQEDAFCCPEGARLVYQRLNCSQTTGKYLRCYQVQGETCKHCKRKSVCFKQTGIRRRILGSSCYPAFYRGHERIGSDAYWHMMRLRKIWAEGSFSVLKREHCLSKIRKRGILAVTEECLLSAMALNLKRMVKAILLFLYKPRMWVENIVFCPIFHFCQQVLINTPLYFP
;
A
#
# COMPACT_ATOMS: atom_id res chain seq x y z
N ILE A 1 21.07 11.52 6.96
CA ILE A 1 21.27 11.85 5.54
C ILE A 1 22.78 11.75 5.20
N TYR A 2 23.67 12.35 5.98
CA TYR A 2 25.12 12.26 5.71
C TYR A 2 25.63 10.82 5.73
N GLU A 3 25.19 10.00 6.69
CA GLU A 3 25.56 8.58 6.76
C GLU A 3 25.12 7.80 5.52
N ILE A 4 23.91 8.09 5.02
CA ILE A 4 23.32 7.43 3.84
C ILE A 4 24.05 7.85 2.55
N LEU A 5 24.36 9.14 2.45
CA LEU A 5 24.88 9.73 1.21
C LEU A 5 26.41 9.84 1.17
N GLY A 6 27.11 9.63 2.28
CA GLY A 6 28.58 9.71 2.35
C GLY A 6 29.29 9.00 1.21
N PRO A 7 28.94 7.74 0.89
CA PRO A 7 29.60 7.00 -0.20
C PRO A 7 29.42 7.63 -1.59
N TYR A 8 28.38 8.45 -1.80
CA TYR A 8 28.05 9.07 -3.09
C TYR A 8 28.61 10.50 -3.25
N TYR A 9 29.30 11.02 -2.22
CA TYR A 9 29.86 12.36 -2.21
C TYR A 9 31.41 12.29 -2.10
N PRO A 10 32.14 12.36 -3.21
CA PRO A 10 33.61 12.28 -3.19
C PRO A 10 34.21 13.45 -2.43
N SER A 11 35.33 13.21 -1.74
CA SER A 11 36.08 14.23 -1.03
C SER A 11 36.90 15.14 -1.93
N ASN A 12 37.05 14.74 -3.20
CA ASN A 12 37.88 15.46 -4.17
C ASN A 12 37.03 16.26 -5.17
N GLY A 13 37.55 17.36 -5.68
CA GLY A 13 36.91 18.18 -6.71
C GLY A 13 36.13 19.38 -6.17
N ARG A 14 35.31 20.01 -7.03
CA ARG A 14 34.48 21.15 -6.64
C ARG A 14 33.50 20.74 -5.55
N PRO A 15 33.39 21.51 -4.44
CA PRO A 15 32.45 21.24 -3.38
C PRO A 15 31.02 21.06 -3.91
N SER A 16 30.39 19.94 -3.55
CA SER A 16 29.00 19.68 -3.86
C SER A 16 28.09 20.49 -2.94
N ILE A 17 26.87 20.80 -3.41
CA ILE A 17 25.85 21.39 -2.55
C ILE A 17 25.55 20.40 -1.42
N ASP A 18 25.37 20.92 -0.23
CA ASP A 18 25.06 20.15 0.95
C ASP A 18 23.79 19.28 0.70
N PRO A 19 23.86 17.96 0.92
CA PRO A 19 22.73 17.07 0.67
C PRO A 19 21.51 17.36 1.54
N ILE A 20 21.70 17.87 2.76
CA ILE A 20 20.60 18.23 3.65
C ILE A 20 19.87 19.45 3.10
N SER A 21 20.59 20.47 2.67
CA SER A 21 20.00 21.66 2.06
C SER A 21 19.22 21.32 0.79
N MET A 22 19.77 20.46 -0.07
CA MET A 22 19.07 19.96 -1.26
C MET A 22 17.80 19.18 -0.93
N PHE A 23 17.84 18.31 0.07
CA PHE A 23 16.68 17.55 0.52
C PHE A 23 15.59 18.48 1.10
N LYS A 24 15.98 19.45 1.93
CA LYS A 24 15.09 20.47 2.50
C LYS A 24 14.43 21.32 1.42
N MET A 25 15.16 21.72 0.37
CA MET A 25 14.60 22.44 -0.77
C MET A 25 13.49 21.62 -1.45
N LEU A 26 13.73 20.33 -1.75
CA LEU A 26 12.70 19.45 -2.32
C LEU A 26 11.50 19.33 -1.39
N LEU A 27 11.73 19.14 -0.10
CA LEU A 27 10.68 19.02 0.90
C LEU A 27 9.80 20.27 0.97
N VAL A 28 10.36 21.48 0.89
CA VAL A 28 9.59 22.74 0.77
C VAL A 28 8.64 22.68 -0.42
N GLY A 29 9.10 22.19 -1.56
CA GLY A 29 8.25 22.04 -2.75
C GLY A 29 6.98 21.21 -2.48
N TYR A 30 7.13 20.07 -1.79
CA TYR A 30 6.00 19.20 -1.47
C TYR A 30 5.16 19.71 -0.29
N LEU A 31 5.75 20.35 0.70
CA LEU A 31 5.03 20.97 1.83
C LEU A 31 4.07 22.07 1.37
N TYR A 32 4.49 22.87 0.38
CA TYR A 32 3.72 24.02 -0.10
C TYR A 32 3.11 23.84 -1.48
N GLY A 33 3.16 22.63 -2.03
CA GLY A 33 2.51 22.31 -3.32
C GLY A 33 3.16 22.97 -4.54
N ILE A 34 4.45 23.31 -4.47
CA ILE A 34 5.20 23.98 -5.55
C ILE A 34 5.61 22.91 -6.58
N LYS A 35 4.86 22.80 -7.67
CA LYS A 35 5.02 21.72 -8.66
C LYS A 35 6.27 21.86 -9.54
N SER A 36 6.73 23.07 -9.81
CA SER A 36 7.86 23.34 -10.70
C SER A 36 9.16 23.55 -9.91
N GLU A 37 10.21 22.79 -10.21
CA GLU A 37 11.52 22.97 -9.60
C GLU A 37 12.14 24.35 -9.92
N ARG A 38 11.86 24.93 -11.10
CA ARG A 38 12.26 26.31 -11.43
C ARG A 38 11.56 27.31 -10.50
N ARG A 39 10.24 27.17 -10.33
CA ARG A 39 9.49 28.03 -9.41
C ARG A 39 9.94 27.82 -7.97
N LEU A 40 10.24 26.59 -7.57
CA LEU A 40 10.76 26.29 -6.23
C LEU A 40 12.04 27.08 -5.93
N VAL A 41 12.99 27.11 -6.86
CA VAL A 41 14.23 27.89 -6.71
C VAL A 41 13.91 29.39 -6.57
N GLN A 42 13.00 29.94 -7.39
CA GLN A 42 12.58 31.34 -7.29
C GLN A 42 11.91 31.64 -5.95
N GLU A 43 11.00 30.79 -5.50
CA GLU A 43 10.32 30.95 -4.20
C GLU A 43 11.34 30.92 -3.04
N ILE A 44 12.34 30.02 -3.07
CA ILE A 44 13.39 29.96 -2.06
C ILE A 44 14.27 31.21 -2.12
N GLN A 45 14.54 31.77 -3.30
CA GLN A 45 15.30 33.01 -3.44
C GLN A 45 14.61 34.19 -2.75
N LEU A 46 13.29 34.29 -2.85
CA LEU A 46 12.48 35.42 -2.40
C LEU A 46 12.00 35.28 -0.95
N ASN A 47 11.77 34.05 -0.47
CA ASN A 47 11.19 33.81 0.84
C ASN A 47 12.26 33.50 1.89
N ILE A 48 12.42 34.42 2.83
CA ILE A 48 13.41 34.32 3.91
C ILE A 48 13.20 33.07 4.77
N ALA A 49 11.95 32.69 5.06
CA ALA A 49 11.66 31.49 5.84
C ALA A 49 12.07 30.21 5.12
N TYR A 50 11.91 30.16 3.79
CA TYR A 50 12.36 29.00 3.01
C TYR A 50 13.89 28.93 2.95
N ARG A 51 14.56 30.09 2.79
CA ARG A 51 16.04 30.16 2.86
C ARG A 51 16.55 29.65 4.19
N TRP A 52 16.04 30.20 5.27
CA TRP A 52 16.40 29.80 6.63
C TRP A 52 16.19 28.30 6.86
N PHE A 53 15.02 27.76 6.49
CA PHE A 53 14.73 26.34 6.62
C PHE A 53 15.71 25.47 5.83
N CYS A 54 16.10 25.90 4.63
CA CYS A 54 17.06 25.19 3.78
C CYS A 54 18.52 25.36 4.23
N GLY A 55 18.81 26.27 5.16
CA GLY A 55 20.16 26.55 5.65
C GLY A 55 20.95 27.50 4.76
N PHE A 56 20.28 28.44 4.04
CA PHE A 56 20.92 29.46 3.20
C PHE A 56 20.85 30.83 3.90
N GLU A 57 21.98 31.51 3.93
CA GLU A 57 22.06 32.90 4.33
C GLU A 57 21.54 33.84 3.23
N LEU A 58 21.32 35.12 3.56
CA LEU A 58 20.81 36.11 2.61
C LEU A 58 21.74 36.32 1.41
N ALA A 59 23.05 36.24 1.64
CA ALA A 59 24.06 36.40 0.58
C ALA A 59 24.27 35.11 -0.24
N ASP A 60 23.80 33.96 0.21
CA ASP A 60 24.05 32.69 -0.45
C ASP A 60 23.34 32.59 -1.80
N LYS A 61 24.05 32.03 -2.78
CA LYS A 61 23.49 31.71 -4.08
C LYS A 61 22.67 30.43 -4.00
N ILE A 62 21.37 30.50 -4.29
CA ILE A 62 20.50 29.33 -4.35
C ILE A 62 20.86 28.47 -5.56
N PRO A 63 20.99 27.14 -5.39
CA PRO A 63 21.26 26.19 -6.47
C PRO A 63 20.25 26.25 -7.62
N ASP A 64 20.73 26.11 -8.86
CA ASP A 64 19.88 26.06 -10.04
C ASP A 64 18.99 24.79 -10.06
N HIS A 65 17.81 24.90 -10.64
CA HIS A 65 16.83 23.80 -10.74
C HIS A 65 17.39 22.55 -11.43
N SER A 66 18.31 22.69 -12.40
CA SER A 66 18.94 21.54 -13.07
C SER A 66 19.81 20.70 -12.14
N THR A 67 20.23 21.26 -11.01
CA THR A 67 21.04 20.57 -10.00
C THR A 67 20.23 19.45 -9.34
N PHE A 68 18.91 19.61 -9.14
CA PHE A 68 18.05 18.58 -8.59
C PHE A 68 18.11 17.30 -9.43
N SER A 69 17.86 17.41 -10.74
CA SER A 69 17.87 16.26 -11.64
C SER A 69 19.25 15.60 -11.68
N LYS A 70 20.34 16.40 -11.77
CA LYS A 70 21.71 15.88 -11.77
C LYS A 70 22.06 15.14 -10.48
N THR A 71 21.68 15.70 -9.32
CA THR A 71 21.96 15.10 -8.01
C THR A 71 21.18 13.80 -7.83
N ARG A 72 19.89 13.78 -8.17
CA ARG A 72 19.09 12.57 -8.12
C ARG A 72 19.65 11.43 -8.96
N LEU A 73 19.93 11.70 -10.23
CA LEU A 73 20.45 10.69 -11.16
C LEU A 73 21.83 10.15 -10.78
N ARG A 74 22.72 11.02 -10.31
CA ARG A 74 24.14 10.67 -10.11
C ARG A 74 24.47 10.20 -8.70
N LYS A 75 23.73 10.68 -7.68
CA LYS A 75 24.12 10.50 -6.27
C LYS A 75 23.03 9.84 -5.42
N TRP A 76 21.75 10.01 -5.74
CA TRP A 76 20.67 9.57 -4.86
C TRP A 76 19.90 8.35 -5.37
N ASN A 77 19.99 8.04 -6.66
CA ASN A 77 19.19 7.00 -7.31
C ASN A 77 19.32 5.62 -6.64
N GLU A 78 20.55 5.26 -6.24
CA GLU A 78 20.85 3.95 -5.63
C GLU A 78 20.86 4.00 -4.09
N SER A 79 20.81 5.20 -3.49
CA SER A 79 21.01 5.38 -2.05
C SER A 79 19.80 5.00 -1.18
N GLN A 80 18.64 4.77 -1.78
CA GLN A 80 17.35 4.59 -1.07
C GLN A 80 17.06 5.72 -0.05
N LEU A 81 17.64 6.90 -0.23
CA LEU A 81 17.55 8.03 0.70
C LEU A 81 16.11 8.35 1.10
N PHE A 82 15.22 8.47 0.11
CA PHE A 82 13.85 8.89 0.37
C PHE A 82 13.08 7.85 1.20
N GLN A 83 13.31 6.57 0.93
CA GLN A 83 12.72 5.48 1.69
C GLN A 83 13.23 5.46 3.14
N GLN A 84 14.54 5.63 3.33
CA GLN A 84 15.14 5.62 4.67
C GLN A 84 14.68 6.83 5.51
N VAL A 85 14.61 8.03 4.91
CA VAL A 85 14.10 9.22 5.62
C VAL A 85 12.61 9.08 5.94
N PHE A 86 11.80 8.52 5.03
CA PHE A 86 10.40 8.23 5.30
C PHE A 86 10.23 7.28 6.48
N LEU A 87 10.97 6.17 6.49
CA LEU A 87 10.95 5.19 7.59
C LEU A 87 11.40 5.79 8.92
N GLU A 88 12.40 6.68 8.90
CA GLU A 88 12.83 7.38 10.12
C GLU A 88 11.73 8.30 10.67
N ILE A 89 11.01 9.03 9.81
CA ILE A 89 9.85 9.83 10.22
C ILE A 89 8.78 8.93 10.84
N VAL A 90 8.44 7.81 10.21
CA VAL A 90 7.45 6.86 10.74
C VAL A 90 7.90 6.29 12.08
N ARG A 91 9.17 5.88 12.21
CA ARG A 91 9.74 5.36 13.46
C ARG A 91 9.61 6.37 14.61
N ARG A 92 9.88 7.66 14.31
CA ARG A 92 9.69 8.74 15.29
C ARG A 92 8.22 8.92 15.68
N CYS A 93 7.29 8.79 14.74
CA CYS A 93 5.86 8.83 15.02
C CYS A 93 5.43 7.65 15.92
N VAL A 94 5.94 6.45 15.69
CA VAL A 94 5.70 5.28 16.57
C VAL A 94 6.25 5.55 17.96
N LYS A 95 7.52 5.97 18.06
CA LYS A 95 8.19 6.24 19.34
C LYS A 95 7.50 7.34 20.15
N SER A 96 6.93 8.35 19.49
CA SER A 96 6.19 9.43 20.14
C SER A 96 4.70 9.12 20.41
N GLY A 97 4.25 7.90 20.09
CA GLY A 97 2.86 7.49 20.28
C GLY A 97 1.84 8.15 19.35
N LEU A 98 2.28 8.77 18.24
CA LEU A 98 1.40 9.28 17.19
C LEU A 98 0.86 8.17 16.29
N VAL A 99 1.56 7.04 16.25
CA VAL A 99 1.17 5.77 15.62
C VAL A 99 1.06 4.74 16.72
N ASP A 100 -0.10 4.10 16.90
CA ASP A 100 -0.29 3.04 17.89
C ASP A 100 -0.70 1.69 17.27
N GLY A 101 -0.99 1.67 16.00
CA GLY A 101 -1.31 0.46 15.23
C GLY A 101 -2.60 -0.23 15.63
N LYS A 102 -3.45 0.39 16.43
CA LYS A 102 -4.73 -0.21 16.82
C LYS A 102 -5.71 -0.27 15.69
N GLU A 103 -5.78 0.80 14.89
CA GLU A 103 -6.73 0.96 13.79
C GLU A 103 -6.00 1.56 12.59
N LEU A 104 -5.88 0.77 11.53
CA LEU A 104 -5.24 1.18 10.29
C LEU A 104 -6.23 1.11 9.13
N ALA A 105 -5.92 1.86 8.08
CA ALA A 105 -6.62 1.75 6.81
C ALA A 105 -5.59 1.69 5.68
N ALA A 106 -5.74 0.74 4.77
CA ALA A 106 -4.93 0.69 3.56
C ALA A 106 -5.81 0.77 2.32
N ASP A 107 -5.27 1.42 1.29
CA ASP A 107 -5.96 1.62 0.02
C ASP A 107 -4.95 1.94 -1.08
N GLY A 108 -5.35 1.67 -2.32
CA GLY A 108 -4.58 1.98 -3.51
C GLY A 108 -5.16 3.18 -4.27
N THR A 109 -4.29 4.00 -4.86
CA THR A 109 -4.73 5.08 -5.75
C THR A 109 -3.98 5.08 -7.07
N TYR A 110 -4.73 5.28 -8.15
CA TYR A 110 -4.16 5.48 -9.47
C TYR A 110 -3.56 6.88 -9.60
N LEU A 111 -2.35 6.94 -10.15
CA LEU A 111 -1.60 8.15 -10.44
C LEU A 111 -1.28 8.20 -11.94
N PRO A 112 -1.83 9.15 -12.71
CA PRO A 112 -1.54 9.29 -14.14
C PRO A 112 -0.05 9.55 -14.38
N ALA A 113 0.58 8.80 -15.30
CA ALA A 113 1.96 9.00 -15.69
C ALA A 113 2.14 10.27 -16.55
N ASN A 114 3.39 10.73 -16.64
CA ASN A 114 3.76 11.88 -17.47
C ASN A 114 4.09 11.45 -18.91
N VAL A 115 3.07 10.96 -19.61
CA VAL A 115 3.19 10.44 -20.97
C VAL A 115 2.16 11.08 -21.90
N SER A 116 2.47 11.18 -23.21
CA SER A 116 1.51 11.52 -24.25
C SER A 116 0.80 10.27 -24.76
N ARG A 117 -0.38 10.44 -25.35
CA ARG A 117 -1.09 9.30 -25.99
C ARG A 117 -0.31 8.73 -27.16
N ASP A 118 0.41 9.53 -27.92
CA ASP A 118 1.21 9.11 -29.07
C ASP A 118 2.42 8.24 -28.69
N SER A 119 2.81 8.25 -27.40
CA SER A 119 3.87 7.40 -26.87
C SER A 119 3.40 5.99 -26.48
N TRP A 120 2.09 5.70 -26.54
CA TRP A 120 1.54 4.43 -26.13
C TRP A 120 1.93 3.33 -27.13
N ILE A 121 2.37 2.20 -26.61
CA ILE A 121 2.72 1.03 -27.40
C ILE A 121 2.10 -0.22 -26.78
N GLU A 122 1.68 -1.14 -27.65
CA GLU A 122 1.36 -2.50 -27.24
C GLU A 122 2.59 -3.36 -27.48
N THR A 123 3.05 -4.02 -26.45
CA THR A 123 4.15 -5.00 -26.53
C THR A 123 3.64 -6.36 -26.13
N GLU A 124 4.06 -7.40 -26.84
CA GLU A 124 3.90 -8.77 -26.38
C GLU A 124 5.03 -9.07 -25.41
N VAL A 125 4.65 -9.38 -24.16
CA VAL A 125 5.59 -9.77 -23.11
C VAL A 125 5.37 -11.25 -22.84
N GLU A 126 6.44 -12.01 -22.89
CA GLU A 126 6.42 -13.38 -22.39
C GLU A 126 6.39 -13.33 -20.86
N ALA A 127 5.30 -13.78 -20.28
CA ALA A 127 5.13 -13.86 -18.84
C ALA A 127 5.04 -15.33 -18.44
N GLU A 128 5.81 -15.72 -17.45
CA GLU A 128 5.64 -17.03 -16.84
C GLU A 128 4.35 -17.09 -16.05
N LEU A 129 3.53 -18.12 -16.32
CA LEU A 129 2.40 -18.42 -15.48
C LEU A 129 2.91 -19.15 -14.24
N SER A 130 3.23 -18.42 -13.20
CA SER A 130 3.65 -18.96 -11.92
C SER A 130 2.48 -18.99 -10.93
N MET A 131 2.67 -19.71 -9.81
CA MET A 131 1.81 -19.62 -8.65
C MET A 131 1.72 -18.15 -8.17
N GLN A 132 0.51 -17.67 -7.89
CA GLN A 132 0.34 -16.34 -7.31
C GLN A 132 0.86 -16.37 -5.88
N SER A 133 2.04 -15.78 -5.66
CA SER A 133 2.66 -15.66 -4.34
C SER A 133 2.15 -14.41 -3.64
N TYR A 134 1.64 -14.60 -2.43
CA TYR A 134 1.17 -13.51 -1.55
C TYR A 134 2.13 -13.27 -0.39
N LEU A 135 2.48 -14.33 0.33
CA LEU A 135 3.44 -14.41 1.43
C LEU A 135 4.09 -15.78 1.41
N ASP A 136 5.36 -15.87 1.76
CA ASP A 136 6.08 -17.14 1.77
C ASP A 136 5.43 -18.17 2.72
N ARG A 137 4.97 -17.72 3.91
CA ARG A 137 4.24 -18.56 4.88
C ARG A 137 2.94 -19.11 4.31
N LEU A 138 2.21 -18.30 3.53
CA LEU A 138 0.96 -18.74 2.91
C LEU A 138 1.21 -19.75 1.80
N ASP A 139 2.25 -19.54 1.01
CA ASP A 139 2.67 -20.46 -0.05
C ASP A 139 3.12 -21.80 0.54
N GLU A 140 3.80 -21.79 1.67
CA GLU A 140 4.18 -22.99 2.42
C GLU A 140 2.94 -23.76 2.94
N GLU A 141 1.96 -23.06 3.53
CA GLU A 141 0.69 -23.67 3.95
C GLU A 141 -0.07 -24.31 2.78
N LEU A 142 -0.13 -23.64 1.64
CA LEU A 142 -0.80 -24.16 0.45
C LEU A 142 -0.08 -25.39 -0.10
N SER A 143 1.24 -25.43 -0.03
CA SER A 143 2.04 -26.58 -0.49
C SER A 143 1.79 -27.86 0.28
N LYS A 144 1.37 -27.78 1.54
CA LYS A 144 1.05 -28.90 2.41
C LYS A 144 -0.38 -29.43 2.23
N GLN A 145 -1.22 -28.76 1.43
CA GLN A 145 -2.62 -29.14 1.22
C GLN A 145 -2.76 -30.39 0.32
N PRO A 146 -3.75 -31.27 0.58
CA PRO A 146 -4.03 -32.41 -0.29
C PRO A 146 -4.25 -32.00 -1.74
N GLY A 147 -3.64 -32.73 -2.66
CA GLY A 147 -3.76 -32.45 -4.09
C GLY A 147 -3.02 -31.24 -4.60
N PHE A 148 -2.18 -30.59 -3.78
CA PHE A 148 -1.29 -29.55 -4.24
C PHE A 148 -0.42 -30.07 -5.38
N LYS A 149 -0.42 -29.34 -6.49
CA LYS A 149 0.48 -29.54 -7.62
C LYS A 149 1.05 -28.19 -8.00
N LYS A 150 2.36 -28.07 -7.99
CA LYS A 150 3.01 -26.87 -8.51
C LYS A 150 2.55 -26.67 -9.96
N PRO A 151 2.02 -25.52 -10.35
CA PRO A 151 1.63 -25.31 -11.74
C PRO A 151 2.86 -25.47 -12.62
N PRO A 152 2.72 -26.10 -13.81
CA PRO A 152 3.82 -26.12 -14.76
C PRO A 152 4.15 -24.67 -15.12
N ILE A 153 5.44 -24.34 -15.13
CA ILE A 153 5.91 -23.05 -15.62
C ILE A 153 5.54 -23.01 -17.11
N LYS A 154 4.54 -22.22 -17.43
CA LYS A 154 4.12 -21.98 -18.82
C LYS A 154 4.42 -20.55 -19.17
N THR A 155 5.19 -20.33 -20.19
CA THR A 155 5.34 -19.02 -20.80
C THR A 155 4.06 -18.71 -21.57
N ILE A 156 3.38 -17.66 -21.19
CA ILE A 156 2.20 -17.14 -21.90
C ILE A 156 2.53 -15.78 -22.48
N LYS A 157 2.15 -15.57 -23.73
CA LYS A 157 2.25 -14.25 -24.35
C LYS A 157 1.12 -13.37 -23.81
N LYS A 158 1.47 -12.29 -23.13
CA LYS A 158 0.53 -11.27 -22.67
C LYS A 158 0.75 -9.98 -23.45
N ARG A 159 -0.32 -9.39 -23.95
CA ARG A 159 -0.26 -8.01 -24.44
C ARG A 159 -0.21 -7.05 -23.24
N ARG A 160 0.78 -6.18 -23.24
CA ARG A 160 0.95 -5.11 -22.26
C ARG A 160 0.95 -3.78 -22.99
N THR A 161 0.06 -2.88 -22.57
CA THR A 161 0.10 -1.50 -23.03
C THR A 161 0.93 -0.67 -22.05
N THR A 162 1.94 0.00 -22.55
CA THR A 162 2.84 0.88 -21.80
C THR A 162 3.20 2.10 -22.64
N SER A 163 4.15 2.92 -22.19
CA SER A 163 4.65 4.07 -22.95
C SER A 163 6.11 3.88 -23.34
N LYS A 164 6.47 4.30 -24.57
CA LYS A 164 7.89 4.35 -25.02
C LYS A 164 8.75 5.25 -24.13
N THR A 165 8.16 6.32 -23.59
CA THR A 165 8.87 7.31 -22.77
C THR A 165 8.88 6.99 -21.29
N ASP A 166 8.08 6.01 -20.85
CA ASP A 166 7.98 5.56 -19.47
C ASP A 166 7.62 4.05 -19.43
N PRO A 167 8.58 3.17 -19.72
CA PRO A 167 8.35 1.72 -19.84
C PRO A 167 7.89 1.04 -18.56
N ASP A 168 8.20 1.62 -17.40
CA ASP A 168 7.83 1.10 -16.07
C ASP A 168 6.34 1.33 -15.76
N SER A 169 5.67 2.24 -16.50
CA SER A 169 4.26 2.51 -16.31
C SER A 169 3.39 1.37 -16.83
N GLY A 170 2.19 1.22 -16.25
CA GLY A 170 1.20 0.22 -16.68
C GLY A 170 -0.10 0.86 -17.14
N CYS A 171 -0.84 0.17 -18.00
CA CYS A 171 -2.16 0.60 -18.43
C CYS A 171 -3.24 0.02 -17.52
N ILE A 172 -4.12 0.87 -17.01
CA ILE A 172 -5.35 0.47 -16.34
C ILE A 172 -6.57 0.83 -17.21
N ASN A 173 -7.50 -0.08 -17.30
CA ASN A 173 -8.78 0.14 -17.98
C ASN A 173 -9.91 -0.43 -17.11
N HIS A 174 -10.22 0.24 -16.01
CA HIS A 174 -11.22 -0.20 -15.06
C HIS A 174 -12.08 0.98 -14.55
N GLY A 175 -13.36 0.96 -14.92
CA GLY A 175 -14.34 1.97 -14.50
C GLY A 175 -13.96 3.38 -14.95
N LYS A 176 -13.92 4.33 -14.00
CA LYS A 176 -13.54 5.74 -14.26
C LYS A 176 -12.02 5.95 -14.40
N LYS A 177 -11.21 4.93 -14.11
CA LYS A 177 -9.75 4.98 -14.16
C LYS A 177 -9.32 4.31 -15.46
N SER A 178 -8.90 5.09 -16.45
CA SER A 178 -8.31 4.55 -17.67
C SER A 178 -7.10 5.36 -18.06
N GLY A 179 -6.07 4.67 -18.54
CA GLY A 179 -4.84 5.30 -19.02
C GLY A 179 -3.58 4.64 -18.47
N ILE A 180 -2.45 5.21 -18.87
CA ILE A 180 -1.13 4.76 -18.43
C ILE A 180 -0.73 5.51 -17.15
N GLY A 181 -0.26 4.76 -16.15
CA GLY A 181 0.11 5.32 -14.86
C GLY A 181 0.71 4.32 -13.89
N TYR A 182 0.62 4.68 -12.63
CA TYR A 182 1.12 3.92 -11.50
C TYR A 182 0.02 3.71 -10.47
N LEU A 183 0.15 2.66 -9.70
CA LEU A 183 -0.64 2.38 -8.51
C LEU A 183 0.20 2.73 -7.29
N MET A 184 -0.27 3.62 -6.45
CA MET A 184 0.33 3.92 -5.14
C MET A 184 -0.50 3.23 -4.06
N GLU A 185 0.09 2.28 -3.37
CA GLU A 185 -0.46 1.61 -2.20
C GLU A 185 -0.02 2.35 -0.94
N THR A 186 -0.94 2.64 -0.01
CA THR A 186 -0.63 3.30 1.25
C THR A 186 -1.33 2.64 2.42
N THR A 187 -0.67 2.66 3.58
CA THR A 187 -1.29 2.36 4.88
C THR A 187 -1.26 3.62 5.74
N VAL A 188 -2.35 3.88 6.43
CA VAL A 188 -2.52 5.05 7.32
C VAL A 188 -2.94 4.55 8.70
N ASP A 189 -2.22 4.97 9.74
CA ASP A 189 -2.67 4.82 11.13
C ASP A 189 -3.76 5.85 11.43
N CYS A 190 -4.90 5.39 11.92
CA CYS A 190 -6.09 6.21 12.08
C CYS A 190 -6.08 7.14 13.31
N LYS A 191 -5.12 6.99 14.23
CA LYS A 191 -5.03 7.81 15.43
C LYS A 191 -4.75 9.29 15.12
N CYS A 192 -3.70 9.54 14.36
CA CYS A 192 -3.30 10.89 13.92
C CYS A 192 -3.25 11.02 12.41
N GLY A 193 -3.64 9.99 11.67
CA GLY A 193 -3.63 9.97 10.22
C GLY A 193 -2.24 9.80 9.60
N ILE A 194 -1.24 9.34 10.34
CA ILE A 194 0.12 9.17 9.83
C ILE A 194 0.17 8.06 8.77
N ILE A 195 0.71 8.37 7.61
CA ILE A 195 0.98 7.37 6.57
C ILE A 195 2.19 6.55 7.02
N THR A 196 1.99 5.26 7.25
CA THR A 196 3.02 4.34 7.77
C THR A 196 3.73 3.56 6.67
N GLY A 197 3.10 3.41 5.50
CA GLY A 197 3.65 2.70 4.36
C GLY A 197 3.28 3.35 3.03
N VAL A 198 4.23 3.32 2.08
CA VAL A 198 4.05 3.77 0.70
C VAL A 198 4.79 2.81 -0.21
N ASP A 199 4.07 2.22 -1.16
CA ASP A 199 4.65 1.45 -2.26
C ASP A 199 4.08 1.90 -3.60
N VAL A 200 4.86 1.76 -4.66
CA VAL A 200 4.47 2.16 -6.01
C VAL A 200 4.69 1.00 -6.97
N TYR A 201 3.69 0.76 -7.81
CA TYR A 201 3.67 -0.31 -8.80
C TYR A 201 3.16 0.21 -10.15
N PRO A 202 3.42 -0.50 -11.26
CA PRO A 202 2.72 -0.24 -12.52
C PRO A 202 1.20 -0.36 -12.32
N ALA A 203 0.41 0.50 -12.97
CA ALA A 203 -1.05 0.56 -12.74
C ALA A 203 -1.83 -0.71 -13.14
N ASN A 204 -1.21 -1.62 -13.88
CA ASN A 204 -1.81 -2.92 -14.26
C ASN A 204 -1.65 -4.01 -13.19
N GLU A 205 -0.94 -3.74 -12.10
CA GLU A 205 -0.82 -4.66 -10.97
C GLU A 205 -2.11 -4.75 -10.15
N LYS A 206 -2.33 -5.88 -9.50
CA LYS A 206 -3.53 -6.10 -8.67
C LYS A 206 -3.24 -5.82 -7.21
N GLU A 207 -3.94 -4.86 -6.65
CA GLU A 207 -3.83 -4.46 -5.23
C GLU A 207 -3.90 -5.65 -4.28
N SER A 208 -4.84 -6.58 -4.50
CA SER A 208 -5.00 -7.77 -3.65
C SER A 208 -3.81 -8.74 -3.64
N LEU A 209 -2.89 -8.65 -4.60
CA LEU A 209 -1.65 -9.44 -4.63
C LEU A 209 -0.51 -8.75 -3.86
N LEU A 210 -0.60 -7.43 -3.70
CA LEU A 210 0.50 -6.59 -3.23
C LEU A 210 0.37 -6.25 -1.74
N VAL A 211 -0.86 -6.10 -1.24
CA VAL A 211 -1.14 -5.59 0.10
C VAL A 211 -0.46 -6.38 1.23
N LEU A 212 -0.43 -7.71 1.15
CA LEU A 212 0.15 -8.52 2.22
C LEU A 212 1.66 -8.29 2.37
N ARG A 213 2.40 -8.21 1.26
CA ARG A 213 3.84 -7.88 1.29
C ARG A 213 4.08 -6.44 1.71
N HIS A 214 3.19 -5.53 1.34
CA HIS A 214 3.22 -4.14 1.79
C HIS A 214 3.08 -4.04 3.32
N LEU A 215 2.15 -4.79 3.93
CA LEU A 215 1.96 -4.82 5.37
C LEU A 215 3.10 -5.55 6.09
N GLU A 216 3.55 -6.69 5.58
CA GLU A 216 4.66 -7.46 6.16
C GLU A 216 5.93 -6.63 6.28
N ARG A 217 6.30 -5.86 5.24
CA ARG A 217 7.46 -4.95 5.28
C ARG A 217 7.33 -3.88 6.36
N GLN A 218 6.14 -3.34 6.58
CA GLN A 218 5.92 -2.35 7.64
C GLN A 218 6.06 -2.96 9.03
N ILE A 219 5.56 -4.18 9.26
CA ILE A 219 5.75 -4.91 10.51
C ILE A 219 7.23 -5.16 10.76
N GLN A 220 7.99 -5.59 9.73
CA GLN A 220 9.44 -5.79 9.80
C GLN A 220 10.18 -4.49 10.14
N ASN A 221 9.67 -3.34 9.72
CA ASN A 221 10.19 -2.01 10.06
C ASN A 221 9.70 -1.48 11.42
N GLY A 222 9.00 -2.30 12.21
CA GLY A 222 8.57 -1.97 13.57
C GLY A 222 7.27 -1.16 13.68
N VAL A 223 6.44 -1.14 12.63
CA VAL A 223 5.10 -0.54 12.71
C VAL A 223 4.14 -1.54 13.35
N PRO A 224 3.50 -1.20 14.49
CA PRO A 224 2.51 -2.06 15.12
C PRO A 224 1.23 -2.11 14.26
N MET A 225 0.57 -3.29 14.19
CA MET A 225 -0.67 -3.46 13.44
C MET A 225 -1.61 -4.44 14.13
N GLN A 226 -2.81 -4.01 14.49
CA GLN A 226 -3.84 -4.86 15.13
C GLN A 226 -5.06 -5.04 14.23
N ASN A 227 -5.69 -3.94 13.81
CA ASN A 227 -6.89 -3.95 12.99
C ASN A 227 -6.66 -3.14 11.71
N ILE A 228 -7.12 -3.64 10.58
CA ILE A 228 -6.99 -2.95 9.30
C ILE A 228 -8.30 -2.97 8.51
N ALA A 229 -8.67 -1.81 7.97
CA ALA A 229 -9.77 -1.67 7.02
C ALA A 229 -9.22 -1.60 5.59
N LEU A 230 -9.77 -2.44 4.71
CA LEU A 230 -9.41 -2.51 3.30
C LEU A 230 -10.64 -2.30 2.40
N ASP A 231 -10.43 -1.99 1.12
CA ASP A 231 -11.51 -1.89 0.14
C ASP A 231 -12.00 -3.29 -0.29
N ARG A 232 -13.16 -3.31 -0.92
CA ARG A 232 -13.77 -4.52 -1.50
C ARG A 232 -12.84 -5.26 -2.48
N GLY A 233 -11.98 -4.55 -3.20
CA GLY A 233 -11.01 -5.13 -4.12
C GLY A 233 -10.04 -6.13 -3.47
N TYR A 234 -9.87 -6.06 -2.16
CA TYR A 234 -9.02 -6.96 -1.37
C TYR A 234 -9.76 -8.22 -0.83
N ASP A 235 -11.07 -8.37 -1.07
CA ASP A 235 -11.86 -9.48 -0.56
C ASP A 235 -11.52 -10.81 -1.26
N THR A 236 -10.41 -11.40 -0.88
CA THR A 236 -9.94 -12.69 -1.36
C THR A 236 -9.54 -13.58 -0.19
N GLY A 237 -9.76 -14.90 -0.31
CA GLY A 237 -9.38 -15.81 0.78
C GLY A 237 -7.88 -15.78 1.12
N ALA A 238 -7.03 -15.50 0.14
CA ALA A 238 -5.59 -15.35 0.37
C ALA A 238 -5.27 -14.11 1.21
N VAL A 239 -5.96 -12.98 0.98
CA VAL A 239 -5.79 -11.77 1.79
C VAL A 239 -6.28 -12.02 3.22
N HIS A 240 -7.46 -12.61 3.40
CA HIS A 240 -7.97 -12.94 4.74
C HIS A 240 -7.00 -13.86 5.51
N ARG A 241 -6.49 -14.93 4.85
CA ARG A 241 -5.53 -15.83 5.50
C ARG A 241 -4.18 -15.17 5.77
N GLY A 242 -3.69 -14.37 4.83
CA GLY A 242 -2.44 -13.63 5.01
C GLY A 242 -2.52 -12.64 6.18
N LEU A 243 -3.63 -11.93 6.35
CA LEU A 243 -3.85 -11.07 7.51
C LEU A 243 -3.84 -11.86 8.84
N GLU A 244 -4.48 -13.04 8.88
CA GLU A 244 -4.41 -13.92 10.05
C GLU A 244 -2.97 -14.36 10.37
N LEU A 245 -2.18 -14.71 9.34
CA LEU A 245 -0.77 -15.09 9.50
C LEU A 245 0.12 -13.94 9.98
N LEU A 246 -0.24 -12.71 9.62
CA LEU A 246 0.42 -11.49 10.11
C LEU A 246 -0.08 -11.04 11.49
N GLY A 247 -1.09 -11.72 12.06
CA GLY A 247 -1.70 -11.35 13.34
C GLY A 247 -2.60 -10.12 13.27
N ILE A 248 -3.11 -9.78 12.08
CA ILE A 248 -3.93 -8.59 11.83
C ILE A 248 -5.39 -8.98 11.66
N THR A 249 -6.31 -8.30 12.34
CA THR A 249 -7.74 -8.42 12.10
C THR A 249 -8.16 -7.55 10.90
N GLY A 250 -8.59 -8.20 9.81
CA GLY A 250 -9.04 -7.50 8.61
C GLY A 250 -10.54 -7.21 8.61
N TYR A 251 -10.92 -6.02 8.17
CA TYR A 251 -12.30 -5.59 7.91
C TYR A 251 -12.42 -5.22 6.43
N ILE A 252 -13.07 -6.09 5.66
CA ILE A 252 -13.12 -6.02 4.19
C ILE A 252 -14.58 -6.19 3.76
N PRO A 253 -15.14 -5.28 2.94
CA PRO A 253 -16.49 -5.44 2.40
C PRO A 253 -16.58 -6.62 1.43
N ALA A 254 -17.64 -7.41 1.51
CA ALA A 254 -17.84 -8.57 0.65
C ALA A 254 -17.97 -8.20 -0.83
N ILE A 255 -17.35 -8.99 -1.69
CA ILE A 255 -17.64 -9.02 -3.12
C ILE A 255 -18.85 -9.92 -3.33
N GLN A 256 -19.89 -9.38 -3.94
CA GLN A 256 -21.05 -10.16 -4.34
C GLN A 256 -20.76 -10.92 -5.64
N PHE A 257 -20.47 -12.20 -5.53
CA PHE A 257 -20.34 -13.05 -6.71
C PHE A 257 -21.72 -13.50 -7.20
N SER A 258 -21.94 -13.44 -8.52
CA SER A 258 -23.19 -13.91 -9.14
C SER A 258 -23.47 -15.39 -8.89
N ASN A 259 -22.43 -16.20 -8.73
CA ASN A 259 -22.48 -17.66 -8.58
C ASN A 259 -22.00 -18.14 -7.19
N SER A 260 -22.18 -17.34 -6.14
CA SER A 260 -21.81 -17.79 -4.79
C SER A 260 -22.68 -18.99 -4.36
N PRO A 261 -22.10 -19.99 -3.66
CA PRO A 261 -22.83 -21.18 -3.21
C PRO A 261 -24.08 -20.84 -2.38
N GLU A 262 -24.01 -19.80 -1.57
CA GLU A 262 -25.09 -19.34 -0.68
C GLU A 262 -26.36 -18.96 -1.44
N LYS A 263 -26.23 -18.40 -2.65
CA LYS A 263 -27.37 -18.06 -3.52
C LYS A 263 -28.16 -19.28 -3.96
N TYR A 264 -27.53 -20.44 -3.95
CA TYR A 264 -28.19 -21.73 -4.24
C TYR A 264 -28.62 -22.48 -2.99
N GLY A 265 -28.54 -21.83 -1.81
CA GLY A 265 -28.92 -22.38 -0.52
C GLY A 265 -27.91 -23.34 0.10
N PHE A 266 -26.64 -23.30 -0.37
CA PHE A 266 -25.57 -24.04 0.30
C PHE A 266 -25.07 -23.24 1.51
N VAL A 267 -24.92 -23.93 2.65
CA VAL A 267 -24.41 -23.35 3.90
C VAL A 267 -23.05 -23.93 4.20
N TYR A 268 -22.09 -23.09 4.50
CA TYR A 268 -20.77 -23.54 4.92
C TYR A 268 -20.77 -23.92 6.40
N LEU A 269 -20.14 -25.04 6.73
CA LEU A 269 -20.00 -25.60 8.09
C LEU A 269 -18.53 -25.44 8.51
N PRO A 270 -18.16 -24.40 9.27
CA PRO A 270 -16.77 -24.08 9.55
C PRO A 270 -16.05 -25.15 10.37
N GLN A 271 -16.73 -25.85 11.28
CA GLN A 271 -16.14 -26.90 12.11
C GLN A 271 -15.72 -28.14 11.31
N GLU A 272 -16.37 -28.40 10.18
CA GLU A 272 -16.13 -29.59 9.34
C GLU A 272 -15.36 -29.24 8.06
N ASP A 273 -15.12 -27.94 7.79
CA ASP A 273 -14.64 -27.43 6.50
C ASP A 273 -15.41 -28.07 5.33
N ALA A 274 -16.73 -27.97 5.39
CA ALA A 274 -17.67 -28.58 4.44
C ALA A 274 -18.83 -27.66 4.10
N PHE A 275 -19.51 -27.90 2.97
CA PHE A 275 -20.79 -27.30 2.66
C PHE A 275 -21.91 -28.25 2.88
N CYS A 276 -23.02 -27.77 3.43
CA CYS A 276 -24.31 -28.49 3.46
C CYS A 276 -25.15 -27.99 2.30
N CYS A 277 -25.70 -28.91 1.47
CA CYS A 277 -26.64 -28.54 0.41
C CYS A 277 -28.05 -28.39 0.98
N PRO A 278 -28.99 -27.74 0.27
CA PRO A 278 -30.38 -27.58 0.71
C PRO A 278 -31.14 -28.91 0.99
N GLU A 279 -30.67 -30.02 0.44
CA GLU A 279 -31.23 -31.38 0.68
C GLU A 279 -30.44 -32.16 1.75
N GLY A 280 -29.61 -31.47 2.57
CA GLY A 280 -28.86 -32.04 3.67
C GLY A 280 -27.59 -32.80 3.32
N ALA A 281 -27.22 -32.95 2.05
CA ALA A 281 -25.99 -33.65 1.68
C ALA A 281 -24.77 -32.78 1.97
N ARG A 282 -23.69 -33.40 2.49
CA ARG A 282 -22.44 -32.73 2.82
C ARG A 282 -21.44 -32.81 1.68
N LEU A 283 -20.86 -31.66 1.34
CA LEU A 283 -19.77 -31.53 0.40
C LEU A 283 -18.49 -31.24 1.21
N VAL A 284 -17.70 -32.29 1.41
CA VAL A 284 -16.46 -32.18 2.20
C VAL A 284 -15.29 -31.73 1.31
N TYR A 285 -14.31 -31.08 1.94
CA TYR A 285 -13.07 -30.70 1.26
C TYR A 285 -12.33 -31.94 0.77
N GLN A 286 -11.94 -31.97 -0.49
CA GLN A 286 -11.25 -33.10 -1.10
C GLN A 286 -9.79 -32.78 -1.42
N ARG A 287 -9.56 -31.64 -2.10
CA ARG A 287 -8.24 -31.29 -2.62
C ARG A 287 -8.15 -29.84 -3.09
N LEU A 288 -6.92 -29.36 -3.28
CA LEU A 288 -6.66 -28.17 -4.05
C LEU A 288 -6.64 -28.51 -5.56
N ASN A 289 -7.34 -27.67 -6.31
CA ASN A 289 -7.25 -27.66 -7.78
C ASN A 289 -6.46 -26.41 -8.20
N CYS A 290 -5.46 -26.61 -9.07
CA CYS A 290 -4.76 -25.49 -9.70
C CYS A 290 -5.39 -25.18 -11.07
N SER A 291 -5.80 -23.95 -11.27
CA SER A 291 -6.26 -23.46 -12.58
C SER A 291 -5.08 -23.36 -13.54
N GLN A 292 -5.11 -24.12 -14.61
CA GLN A 292 -4.07 -24.15 -15.66
C GLN A 292 -4.00 -22.85 -16.49
N THR A 293 -5.02 -22.00 -16.40
CA THR A 293 -5.10 -20.73 -17.14
C THR A 293 -4.70 -19.53 -16.31
N THR A 294 -4.91 -19.58 -14.98
CA THR A 294 -4.69 -18.42 -14.10
C THR A 294 -3.66 -18.65 -13.00
N GLY A 295 -3.15 -19.88 -12.83
CA GLY A 295 -2.26 -20.24 -11.72
C GLY A 295 -2.90 -20.15 -10.31
N LYS A 296 -4.23 -19.90 -10.24
CA LYS A 296 -4.94 -19.81 -8.97
C LYS A 296 -5.26 -21.18 -8.41
N TYR A 297 -5.12 -21.29 -7.09
CA TYR A 297 -5.58 -22.47 -6.35
C TYR A 297 -7.01 -22.28 -5.87
N LEU A 298 -7.82 -23.35 -6.01
CA LEU A 298 -9.20 -23.41 -5.57
C LEU A 298 -9.41 -24.66 -4.73
N ARG A 299 -10.04 -24.53 -3.58
CA ARG A 299 -10.50 -25.68 -2.78
C ARG A 299 -11.67 -26.34 -3.47
N CYS A 300 -11.59 -27.65 -3.62
CA CYS A 300 -12.65 -28.47 -4.20
C CYS A 300 -13.41 -29.17 -3.08
N TYR A 301 -14.69 -28.85 -2.93
CA TYR A 301 -15.63 -29.52 -2.04
C TYR A 301 -16.58 -30.37 -2.89
N GLN A 302 -16.78 -31.61 -2.49
CA GLN A 302 -17.58 -32.56 -3.27
C GLN A 302 -18.42 -33.46 -2.37
N VAL A 303 -19.63 -33.79 -2.81
CA VAL A 303 -20.50 -34.78 -2.17
C VAL A 303 -19.84 -36.15 -2.23
N GLN A 304 -19.86 -36.88 -1.10
CA GLN A 304 -19.41 -38.28 -1.04
C GLN A 304 -20.55 -39.19 -1.53
N GLY A 305 -20.19 -40.31 -2.14
CA GLY A 305 -21.16 -41.28 -2.65
C GLY A 305 -21.97 -40.79 -3.86
N GLU A 306 -23.12 -41.41 -4.07
CA GLU A 306 -24.03 -41.15 -5.20
C GLU A 306 -25.31 -40.37 -4.84
N THR A 307 -25.31 -39.67 -3.71
CA THR A 307 -26.49 -38.95 -3.17
C THR A 307 -27.13 -38.01 -4.18
N CYS A 308 -26.34 -37.41 -5.07
CA CYS A 308 -26.85 -36.48 -6.08
C CYS A 308 -27.50 -37.15 -7.27
N LYS A 309 -27.38 -38.49 -7.43
CA LYS A 309 -27.91 -39.25 -8.59
C LYS A 309 -29.43 -39.20 -8.62
N HIS A 310 -30.04 -39.35 -7.45
CA HIS A 310 -31.51 -39.39 -7.26
C HIS A 310 -32.09 -38.15 -6.59
N CYS A 311 -31.30 -37.04 -6.54
CA CYS A 311 -31.72 -35.81 -5.86
C CYS A 311 -32.87 -35.11 -6.62
N LYS A 312 -33.91 -34.71 -5.90
CA LYS A 312 -35.09 -34.00 -6.44
C LYS A 312 -34.72 -32.64 -7.06
N ARG A 313 -33.67 -31.99 -6.55
CA ARG A 313 -33.18 -30.69 -7.05
C ARG A 313 -32.06 -30.81 -8.08
N LYS A 314 -31.84 -31.99 -8.66
CA LYS A 314 -30.75 -32.23 -9.60
C LYS A 314 -30.74 -31.26 -10.79
N SER A 315 -31.94 -31.01 -11.37
CA SER A 315 -32.08 -30.10 -12.52
C SER A 315 -31.70 -28.63 -12.21
N VAL A 316 -31.91 -28.19 -10.98
CA VAL A 316 -31.56 -26.86 -10.51
C VAL A 316 -30.08 -26.77 -10.14
N CYS A 317 -29.52 -27.84 -9.56
CA CYS A 317 -28.12 -27.92 -9.10
C CYS A 317 -27.10 -28.13 -10.21
N PHE A 318 -27.46 -28.84 -11.25
CA PHE A 318 -26.57 -29.23 -12.33
C PHE A 318 -27.05 -28.64 -13.66
N LYS A 319 -26.20 -27.87 -14.30
CA LYS A 319 -26.41 -27.41 -15.69
C LYS A 319 -26.09 -28.49 -16.75
N GLN A 320 -25.45 -29.60 -16.35
CA GLN A 320 -25.00 -30.69 -17.21
C GLN A 320 -25.20 -32.05 -16.51
N THR A 321 -24.99 -33.14 -17.22
CA THR A 321 -25.13 -34.56 -16.80
C THR A 321 -24.10 -34.98 -15.71
N GLY A 322 -23.96 -34.19 -14.66
CA GLY A 322 -23.08 -34.51 -13.54
C GLY A 322 -23.68 -35.54 -12.59
N ILE A 323 -22.83 -36.38 -12.01
CA ILE A 323 -23.23 -37.40 -11.02
C ILE A 323 -23.09 -36.86 -9.59
N ARG A 324 -22.16 -35.95 -9.34
CA ARG A 324 -21.84 -35.41 -8.02
C ARG A 324 -21.70 -33.91 -8.07
N ARG A 325 -22.33 -33.17 -7.14
CA ARG A 325 -22.14 -31.72 -7.01
C ARG A 325 -20.75 -31.42 -6.51
N ARG A 326 -20.11 -30.41 -7.12
CA ARG A 326 -18.82 -29.86 -6.74
C ARG A 326 -18.94 -28.36 -6.54
N ILE A 327 -18.31 -27.84 -5.48
CA ILE A 327 -18.12 -26.40 -5.24
C ILE A 327 -16.62 -26.11 -5.31
N LEU A 328 -16.25 -25.08 -6.03
CA LEU A 328 -14.88 -24.55 -6.06
C LEU A 328 -14.87 -23.23 -5.27
N GLY A 329 -14.24 -23.26 -4.10
CA GLY A 329 -14.06 -22.10 -3.25
C GLY A 329 -12.65 -21.53 -3.35
N SER A 330 -12.42 -20.38 -2.71
CA SER A 330 -11.07 -19.82 -2.54
C SER A 330 -10.12 -20.86 -1.91
N SER A 331 -8.84 -20.79 -2.24
CA SER A 331 -7.80 -21.66 -1.62
C SER A 331 -7.78 -21.59 -0.10
N CYS A 332 -8.15 -20.46 0.48
CA CYS A 332 -8.22 -20.22 1.92
C CYS A 332 -9.67 -19.94 2.36
N TYR A 333 -10.62 -20.76 1.91
CA TYR A 333 -12.05 -20.54 2.18
C TYR A 333 -12.39 -20.42 3.68
N PRO A 334 -11.82 -21.23 4.62
CA PRO A 334 -12.06 -21.05 6.05
C PRO A 334 -11.74 -19.65 6.58
N ALA A 335 -10.62 -19.07 6.17
CA ALA A 335 -10.23 -17.71 6.56
C ALA A 335 -11.14 -16.65 5.92
N PHE A 336 -11.51 -16.85 4.65
CA PHE A 336 -12.49 -16.02 3.95
C PHE A 336 -13.84 -15.98 4.69
N TYR A 337 -14.34 -17.14 5.12
CA TYR A 337 -15.59 -17.24 5.88
C TYR A 337 -15.51 -16.48 7.21
N ARG A 338 -14.45 -16.73 8.02
CA ARG A 338 -14.23 -15.99 9.28
C ARG A 338 -14.12 -14.48 9.08
N GLY A 339 -13.52 -14.05 7.96
CA GLY A 339 -13.47 -12.65 7.56
C GLY A 339 -14.88 -12.06 7.36
N HIS A 340 -15.75 -12.81 6.70
CA HIS A 340 -17.11 -12.41 6.39
C HIS A 340 -18.04 -12.40 7.61
N GLU A 341 -17.80 -13.24 8.64
CA GLU A 341 -18.56 -13.22 9.89
C GLU A 341 -18.47 -11.88 10.64
N ARG A 342 -17.41 -11.10 10.39
CA ARG A 342 -17.25 -9.77 10.98
C ARG A 342 -18.07 -8.67 10.30
N ILE A 343 -18.54 -8.92 9.06
CA ILE A 343 -19.33 -7.94 8.29
C ILE A 343 -20.65 -7.63 8.98
N GLY A 344 -20.94 -6.35 9.13
CA GLY A 344 -22.16 -5.88 9.80
C GLY A 344 -22.01 -5.66 11.31
N SER A 345 -20.89 -6.06 11.93
CA SER A 345 -20.64 -5.76 13.34
C SER A 345 -20.36 -4.25 13.55
N ASP A 346 -20.54 -3.78 14.79
CA ASP A 346 -20.22 -2.38 15.13
C ASP A 346 -18.76 -2.04 14.85
N ALA A 347 -17.83 -2.97 15.14
CA ALA A 347 -16.41 -2.82 14.83
C ALA A 347 -16.17 -2.70 13.31
N TYR A 348 -16.89 -3.48 12.50
CA TYR A 348 -16.81 -3.37 11.05
C TYR A 348 -17.25 -1.98 10.56
N TRP A 349 -18.38 -1.47 11.01
CA TRP A 349 -18.87 -0.15 10.60
C TRP A 349 -17.98 0.98 11.08
N HIS A 350 -17.40 0.85 12.27
CA HIS A 350 -16.40 1.78 12.79
C HIS A 350 -15.17 1.82 11.88
N MET A 351 -14.59 0.66 11.56
CA MET A 351 -13.41 0.56 10.70
C MET A 351 -13.67 1.06 9.27
N MET A 352 -14.84 0.79 8.69
CA MET A 352 -15.22 1.32 7.37
C MET A 352 -15.31 2.85 7.37
N ARG A 353 -15.80 3.45 8.46
CA ARG A 353 -15.83 4.92 8.64
C ARG A 353 -14.42 5.49 8.71
N LEU A 354 -13.52 4.86 9.48
CA LEU A 354 -12.13 5.28 9.59
C LEU A 354 -11.42 5.21 8.23
N ARG A 355 -11.63 4.15 7.46
CA ARG A 355 -11.07 4.01 6.11
C ARG A 355 -11.47 5.21 5.22
N LYS A 356 -12.74 5.56 5.21
CA LYS A 356 -13.23 6.69 4.42
C LYS A 356 -12.59 8.02 4.84
N ILE A 357 -12.43 8.24 6.15
CA ILE A 357 -11.83 9.47 6.67
C ILE A 357 -10.33 9.53 6.36
N TRP A 358 -9.59 8.46 6.65
CA TRP A 358 -8.13 8.50 6.67
C TRP A 358 -7.48 8.03 5.37
N ALA A 359 -7.92 6.94 4.76
CA ALA A 359 -7.33 6.49 3.50
C ALA A 359 -7.76 7.39 2.33
N GLU A 360 -9.07 7.51 2.08
CA GLU A 360 -9.60 8.35 1.00
C GLU A 360 -9.28 9.83 1.22
N GLY A 361 -9.42 10.31 2.48
CA GLY A 361 -9.09 11.69 2.85
C GLY A 361 -7.61 12.00 2.65
N SER A 362 -6.70 11.08 2.96
CA SER A 362 -5.26 11.27 2.72
C SER A 362 -4.94 11.42 1.25
N PHE A 363 -5.51 10.57 0.38
CA PHE A 363 -5.31 10.70 -1.06
C PHE A 363 -5.84 12.03 -1.61
N SER A 364 -6.97 12.52 -1.11
CA SER A 364 -7.51 13.82 -1.49
C SER A 364 -6.53 14.94 -1.17
N VAL A 365 -5.96 14.95 0.03
CA VAL A 365 -4.97 15.96 0.47
C VAL A 365 -3.66 15.82 -0.31
N LEU A 366 -3.12 14.60 -0.48
CA LEU A 366 -1.91 14.36 -1.27
C LEU A 366 -2.04 14.88 -2.70
N LYS A 367 -3.18 14.65 -3.35
CA LYS A 367 -3.43 15.11 -4.73
C LYS A 367 -3.61 16.62 -4.82
N ARG A 368 -4.29 17.24 -3.86
CA ARG A 368 -4.60 18.67 -3.87
C ARG A 368 -3.44 19.53 -3.41
N GLU A 369 -2.76 19.15 -2.30
CA GLU A 369 -1.80 20.00 -1.59
C GLU A 369 -0.35 19.57 -1.75
N HIS A 370 -0.10 18.27 -2.02
CA HIS A 370 1.25 17.69 -2.02
C HIS A 370 1.70 17.15 -3.38
N CYS A 371 1.24 17.78 -4.45
CA CYS A 371 1.70 17.57 -5.84
C CYS A 371 1.36 16.22 -6.49
N LEU A 372 0.56 15.31 -5.89
CA LEU A 372 0.26 13.98 -6.43
C LEU A 372 -0.98 13.90 -7.35
N SER A 373 -1.46 15.02 -7.90
CA SER A 373 -2.57 14.99 -8.86
C SER A 373 -2.21 14.32 -10.19
N LYS A 374 -0.95 14.45 -10.61
CA LYS A 374 -0.33 13.82 -11.77
C LYS A 374 1.16 13.66 -11.50
N ILE A 375 1.71 12.50 -11.84
CA ILE A 375 3.15 12.25 -11.75
C ILE A 375 3.90 13.13 -12.74
N ARG A 376 5.02 13.69 -12.33
CA ARG A 376 5.86 14.59 -13.14
C ARG A 376 7.12 13.89 -13.65
N LYS A 377 7.60 12.92 -12.90
CA LYS A 377 8.80 12.15 -13.20
C LYS A 377 8.44 10.88 -14.00
N ARG A 378 9.44 10.20 -14.52
CA ARG A 378 9.31 8.94 -15.26
C ARG A 378 10.21 7.89 -14.63
N GLY A 379 9.80 6.62 -14.75
CA GLY A 379 10.44 5.48 -14.13
C GLY A 379 10.05 5.28 -12.67
N ILE A 380 9.91 4.01 -12.26
CA ILE A 380 9.31 3.62 -10.98
C ILE A 380 10.06 4.20 -9.77
N LEU A 381 11.40 4.27 -9.82
CA LEU A 381 12.21 4.83 -8.74
C LEU A 381 11.92 6.33 -8.52
N ALA A 382 11.85 7.10 -9.60
CA ALA A 382 11.59 8.53 -9.52
C ALA A 382 10.12 8.83 -9.11
N VAL A 383 9.18 7.98 -9.51
CA VAL A 383 7.78 8.06 -9.08
C VAL A 383 7.66 7.71 -7.60
N THR A 384 8.36 6.69 -7.14
CA THR A 384 8.41 6.33 -5.71
C THR A 384 8.96 7.49 -4.87
N GLU A 385 10.03 8.15 -5.32
CA GLU A 385 10.55 9.37 -4.69
C GLU A 385 9.46 10.44 -4.55
N GLU A 386 8.70 10.70 -5.62
CA GLU A 386 7.62 11.69 -5.65
C GLU A 386 6.51 11.36 -4.63
N CYS A 387 6.11 10.08 -4.56
CA CYS A 387 5.12 9.58 -3.61
C CYS A 387 5.60 9.68 -2.15
N LEU A 388 6.86 9.29 -1.89
CA LEU A 388 7.45 9.36 -0.55
C LEU A 388 7.58 10.80 -0.05
N LEU A 389 8.05 11.74 -0.90
CA LEU A 389 8.14 13.15 -0.54
C LEU A 389 6.77 13.76 -0.22
N SER A 390 5.74 13.40 -0.99
CA SER A 390 4.37 13.82 -0.73
C SER A 390 3.84 13.28 0.60
N ALA A 391 4.08 11.98 0.87
CA ALA A 391 3.68 11.35 2.13
C ALA A 391 4.44 11.93 3.34
N MET A 392 5.75 12.18 3.21
CA MET A 392 6.55 12.85 4.24
C MET A 392 6.01 14.25 4.55
N ALA A 393 5.70 15.04 3.51
CA ALA A 393 5.14 16.37 3.69
C ALA A 393 3.81 16.36 4.46
N LEU A 394 2.91 15.41 4.13
CA LEU A 394 1.65 15.24 4.84
C LEU A 394 1.88 14.77 6.27
N ASN A 395 2.76 13.79 6.50
CA ASN A 395 3.08 13.30 7.82
C ASN A 395 3.64 14.41 8.72
N LEU A 396 4.58 15.22 8.22
CA LEU A 396 5.15 16.33 8.98
C LEU A 396 4.08 17.37 9.36
N LYS A 397 3.15 17.73 8.46
CA LYS A 397 2.02 18.60 8.79
C LYS A 397 1.13 18.02 9.89
N ARG A 398 0.83 16.71 9.81
CA ARG A 398 0.02 16.00 10.81
C ARG A 398 0.73 15.90 12.17
N MET A 399 2.05 15.64 12.16
CA MET A 399 2.86 15.68 13.38
C MET A 399 2.80 17.05 14.07
N VAL A 400 3.05 18.14 13.32
CA VAL A 400 2.98 19.50 13.87
C VAL A 400 1.58 19.79 14.42
N LYS A 401 0.52 19.45 13.68
CA LYS A 401 -0.86 19.62 14.15
C LYS A 401 -1.14 18.84 15.44
N ALA A 402 -0.69 17.60 15.54
CA ALA A 402 -0.88 16.79 16.74
C ALA A 402 -0.13 17.38 17.94
N ILE A 403 1.09 17.86 17.76
CA ILE A 403 1.89 18.52 18.79
C ILE A 403 1.21 19.82 19.26
N LEU A 404 0.76 20.66 18.32
CA LEU A 404 0.05 21.90 18.66
C LEU A 404 -1.24 21.62 19.42
N LEU A 405 -2.04 20.66 19.01
CA LEU A 405 -3.26 20.26 19.74
C LEU A 405 -2.96 19.78 21.16
N PHE A 406 -1.83 19.11 21.36
CA PHE A 406 -1.38 18.70 22.67
C PHE A 406 -0.97 19.90 23.56
N LEU A 407 -0.25 20.85 22.98
CA LEU A 407 0.24 22.05 23.70
C LEU A 407 -0.89 23.05 24.03
N TYR A 408 -1.91 23.14 23.16
CA TYR A 408 -3.04 24.08 23.32
C TYR A 408 -4.23 23.50 24.09
N LYS A 409 -4.23 22.20 24.46
CA LYS A 409 -5.25 21.69 25.40
C LYS A 409 -5.07 22.38 26.76
N PRO A 410 -6.10 23.09 27.30
CA PRO A 410 -5.96 23.80 28.55
C PRO A 410 -5.56 22.84 29.68
N ARG A 411 -4.71 23.33 30.57
CA ARG A 411 -4.11 22.71 31.76
C ARG A 411 -5.15 22.03 32.67
N MET A 412 -5.66 20.88 32.34
CA MET A 412 -6.54 20.15 33.26
C MET A 412 -5.94 18.83 33.79
N TRP A 413 -4.65 18.55 33.53
CA TRP A 413 -3.95 17.37 34.10
C TRP A 413 -2.47 17.70 34.27
N VAL A 414 -2.11 18.39 35.33
CA VAL A 414 -0.75 18.90 35.61
C VAL A 414 0.20 17.81 36.17
N GLU A 415 -0.29 16.62 36.55
CA GLU A 415 0.53 15.66 37.31
C GLU A 415 1.29 14.59 36.49
N ASN A 416 1.15 14.54 35.18
CA ASN A 416 1.86 13.53 34.34
C ASN A 416 2.70 14.12 33.19
N ILE A 417 3.10 15.41 33.26
CA ILE A 417 3.76 16.13 32.15
C ILE A 417 5.30 15.94 32.11
N VAL A 418 5.91 15.37 33.13
CA VAL A 418 7.39 15.33 33.25
C VAL A 418 8.06 14.33 32.32
N PHE A 419 7.34 13.40 31.69
CA PHE A 419 7.90 12.40 30.79
C PHE A 419 7.14 12.25 29.46
N CYS A 420 6.90 13.34 28.71
CA CYS A 420 6.40 13.21 27.37
C CYS A 420 7.56 13.18 26.36
N PRO A 421 7.81 12.05 25.66
CA PRO A 421 8.85 11.94 24.62
C PRO A 421 8.72 12.98 23.50
N ILE A 422 7.50 13.55 23.34
CA ILE A 422 7.18 14.60 22.34
C ILE A 422 7.86 15.93 22.69
N PHE A 423 7.98 16.27 23.98
CA PHE A 423 8.64 17.51 24.42
C PHE A 423 10.15 17.45 24.14
N HIS A 424 10.76 16.29 24.37
CA HIS A 424 12.17 16.07 24.05
C HIS A 424 12.45 16.06 22.52
N PHE A 425 11.48 15.61 21.74
CA PHE A 425 11.52 15.66 20.27
C PHE A 425 11.44 17.10 19.75
N CYS A 426 10.53 17.93 20.28
CA CYS A 426 10.46 19.35 19.92
C CYS A 426 11.77 20.09 20.25
N GLN A 427 12.38 19.79 21.40
CA GLN A 427 13.70 20.32 21.75
C GLN A 427 14.78 19.84 20.78
N GLN A 428 14.85 18.55 20.45
CA GLN A 428 15.86 18.04 19.53
C GLN A 428 15.69 18.51 18.08
N VAL A 429 14.46 18.72 17.61
CA VAL A 429 14.18 19.23 16.25
C VAL A 429 14.34 20.73 16.15
N LEU A 430 14.04 21.47 17.23
CA LEU A 430 14.11 22.94 17.27
C LEU A 430 15.45 23.47 17.81
N ILE A 431 16.19 22.70 18.61
CA ILE A 431 17.37 23.15 19.35
C ILE A 431 18.70 22.59 18.80
N ASN A 432 18.69 21.52 18.00
CA ASN A 432 19.90 21.03 17.31
C ASN A 432 20.23 21.80 16.01
N THR A 433 19.79 23.04 15.87
CA THR A 433 20.49 24.06 15.10
C THR A 433 21.42 24.78 16.09
N PRO A 434 22.75 24.76 15.87
CA PRO A 434 23.62 25.60 16.68
C PRO A 434 23.22 27.06 16.43
N LEU A 435 22.56 27.66 17.43
CA LEU A 435 22.46 29.11 17.54
C LEU A 435 23.87 29.60 17.89
N TYR A 436 24.71 29.80 16.92
CA TYR A 436 25.83 30.75 17.05
C TYR A 436 25.20 32.14 17.00
N PHE A 437 24.98 32.73 18.15
CA PHE A 437 24.93 34.17 18.28
C PHE A 437 26.39 34.65 18.42
N PRO A 438 26.77 35.75 17.73
CA PRO A 438 28.07 36.33 17.78
C PRO A 438 28.48 36.84 19.14
#